data_bc2307111d0675d6ab9ee3dd646f9570
#
_entry.id   bc2307111d0675d6ab9ee3dd646f9570
#
_cell.length_a   1.000
_cell.length_b   1.000
_cell.length_c   1.000
_cell.angle_alpha   90.00
_cell.angle_beta   90.00
_cell.angle_gamma   90.00
#
_symmetry.space_group_name_H-M   'P 1'
#
loop_
_entity.id
_entity.type
_entity.pdbx_description
1 polymer ?
#
loop_
_entity_poly.entity_id
_entity_poly.type
_entity_poly.pdbx_seq_one_letter_code
_entity_poly.pdbx_strand_id
1 'polypeptide(L)'
;MCNDEVRVRFAPSPTGPFHIGGARSALFNYLLARKTGGKLILRIEDTDRERSTPESEENIKAALKWLGMDWDEGVDVGGPNGPYHQMERLDIYKKYTDKLLAEGKAYYCYCTDEELEEERQSLIKEGKMPRYMGKCRHLTEEQIAQFKAEGRKPTVRFRVPADQQILVRDMVRGDVVFDSNNIGDFVIVKSDGIPTYNYAVVIDDALMHITHVIRAEEHLSNTPRQCLVYDALGFEKPTFGHISLILGKDHTKMSKRHGATSVDQYRQLGYLPEAINNFLALLGWAPNSEQEIFSMDELIHEFSMDRVAKNPAVFDIDKLNWINQHYMRQLDAEAFFEAAKPHMIAAGYMTGEEEGEKLAWLKRVVATAQEHISYAAQIPECVEMYFNDEFAFENEEAEAVLKAETVPTVINMLLEELPKVENLDNAAVKALFKQIQKATKLKGKDVFMPIRVALTGNQHGPELAAMVPLLGVERTAKRIKSSMAKAGVTL
;
A
#
# COMPACT_ATOMS: atom_id res chain seq x y z
N MET A 1 -23.52 -31.12 5.85
CA MET A 1 -22.94 -30.41 7.00
C MET A 1 -22.60 -29.05 6.50
N CYS A 2 -23.35 -28.00 6.87
CA CYS A 2 -22.96 -26.62 6.59
C CYS A 2 -21.64 -26.40 7.29
N ASN A 3 -20.62 -26.09 6.52
CA ASN A 3 -19.34 -25.69 7.07
C ASN A 3 -19.51 -24.22 7.44
N ASP A 4 -19.74 -23.92 8.72
CA ASP A 4 -19.93 -22.55 9.22
C ASP A 4 -18.61 -21.76 9.22
N GLU A 5 -17.50 -22.36 8.75
CA GLU A 5 -16.19 -21.74 8.68
C GLU A 5 -16.16 -20.69 7.56
N VAL A 6 -15.88 -19.45 7.91
CA VAL A 6 -15.64 -18.38 6.93
C VAL A 6 -14.35 -18.65 6.18
N ARG A 7 -14.44 -18.74 4.86
CA ARG A 7 -13.29 -18.92 3.96
C ARG A 7 -13.27 -17.79 2.95
N VAL A 8 -12.23 -17.01 3.01
CA VAL A 8 -11.98 -15.87 2.11
C VAL A 8 -10.70 -16.10 1.32
N ARG A 9 -10.50 -15.34 0.27
CA ARG A 9 -9.26 -15.42 -0.51
C ARG A 9 -8.75 -14.05 -0.92
N PHE A 10 -7.44 -13.96 -1.01
CA PHE A 10 -6.77 -12.97 -1.83
C PHE A 10 -6.22 -13.69 -3.07
N ALA A 11 -6.62 -13.22 -4.26
CA ALA A 11 -6.36 -13.91 -5.51
C ALA A 11 -5.77 -12.95 -6.56
N PRO A 12 -4.53 -12.49 -6.35
CA PRO A 12 -3.92 -11.51 -7.25
C PRO A 12 -3.39 -12.15 -8.53
N SER A 13 -3.42 -11.35 -9.62
CA SER A 13 -2.62 -11.62 -10.81
C SER A 13 -1.23 -10.99 -10.65
N PRO A 14 -0.14 -11.75 -10.81
CA PRO A 14 1.23 -11.26 -10.56
C PRO A 14 1.77 -10.49 -11.77
N THR A 15 1.16 -9.35 -12.09
CA THR A 15 1.38 -8.58 -13.32
C THR A 15 2.10 -7.24 -13.11
N GLY A 16 2.78 -7.06 -12.00
CA GLY A 16 3.55 -5.86 -11.68
C GLY A 16 3.65 -5.58 -10.18
N PRO A 17 4.07 -4.37 -9.80
CA PRO A 17 4.20 -3.98 -8.40
C PRO A 17 2.89 -4.12 -7.63
N PHE A 18 2.98 -4.59 -6.38
CA PHE A 18 1.80 -4.77 -5.53
C PHE A 18 1.22 -3.43 -5.07
N HIS A 19 0.09 -3.06 -5.68
CA HIS A 19 -0.58 -1.78 -5.44
C HIS A 19 -1.28 -1.75 -4.09
N ILE A 20 -1.33 -0.57 -3.44
CA ILE A 20 -2.01 -0.36 -2.15
C ILE A 20 -3.51 -0.72 -2.19
N GLY A 21 -4.17 -0.59 -3.34
CA GLY A 21 -5.55 -1.06 -3.52
C GLY A 21 -5.70 -2.56 -3.36
N GLY A 22 -4.73 -3.34 -3.88
CA GLY A 22 -4.64 -4.79 -3.66
C GLY A 22 -4.34 -5.10 -2.20
N ALA A 23 -3.43 -4.36 -1.58
CA ALA A 23 -3.09 -4.52 -0.15
C ALA A 23 -4.31 -4.27 0.75
N ARG A 24 -5.13 -3.25 0.46
CA ARG A 24 -6.39 -3.01 1.19
C ARG A 24 -7.38 -4.16 1.01
N SER A 25 -7.51 -4.69 -0.20
CA SER A 25 -8.36 -5.86 -0.44
C SER A 25 -7.89 -7.09 0.33
N ALA A 26 -6.57 -7.33 0.35
CA ALA A 26 -5.97 -8.40 1.15
C ALA A 26 -6.23 -8.19 2.65
N LEU A 27 -6.04 -6.96 3.14
CA LEU A 27 -6.28 -6.61 4.55
C LEU A 27 -7.73 -6.87 4.96
N PHE A 28 -8.72 -6.46 4.16
CA PHE A 28 -10.14 -6.67 4.51
C PHE A 28 -10.49 -8.18 4.56
N ASN A 29 -9.95 -8.98 3.64
CA ASN A 29 -10.07 -10.43 3.70
C ASN A 29 -9.39 -11.01 4.95
N TYR A 30 -8.17 -10.56 5.25
CA TYR A 30 -7.43 -10.97 6.44
C TYR A 30 -8.19 -10.66 7.73
N LEU A 31 -8.67 -9.42 7.88
CA LEU A 31 -9.41 -8.99 9.07
C LEU A 31 -10.70 -9.80 9.26
N LEU A 32 -11.44 -10.06 8.18
CA LEU A 32 -12.64 -10.89 8.27
C LEU A 32 -12.31 -12.33 8.68
N ALA A 33 -11.29 -12.94 8.06
CA ALA A 33 -10.86 -14.29 8.41
C ALA A 33 -10.45 -14.39 9.88
N ARG A 34 -9.58 -13.49 10.33
CA ARG A 34 -9.08 -13.53 11.72
C ARG A 34 -10.18 -13.24 12.74
N LYS A 35 -11.06 -12.27 12.47
CA LYS A 35 -12.20 -11.98 13.36
C LYS A 35 -13.15 -13.15 13.54
N THR A 36 -13.40 -13.90 12.48
CA THR A 36 -14.36 -15.01 12.49
C THR A 36 -13.73 -16.37 12.87
N GLY A 37 -12.42 -16.41 13.07
CA GLY A 37 -11.69 -17.68 13.23
C GLY A 37 -11.67 -18.53 11.97
N GLY A 38 -11.91 -17.90 10.81
CA GLY A 38 -11.94 -18.53 9.49
C GLY A 38 -10.56 -18.66 8.84
N LYS A 39 -10.56 -18.88 7.53
CA LYS A 39 -9.36 -19.14 6.71
C LYS A 39 -9.16 -18.08 5.64
N LEU A 40 -7.91 -17.64 5.46
CA LEU A 40 -7.47 -16.85 4.31
C LEU A 40 -6.70 -17.74 3.34
N ILE A 41 -7.13 -17.76 2.09
CA ILE A 41 -6.48 -18.49 1.01
C ILE A 41 -5.71 -17.51 0.10
N LEU A 42 -4.46 -17.81 -0.22
CA LEU A 42 -3.71 -17.08 -1.24
C LEU A 42 -3.62 -17.92 -2.51
N ARG A 43 -4.29 -17.47 -3.57
CA ARG A 43 -4.28 -18.07 -4.90
C ARG A 43 -3.65 -17.11 -5.90
N ILE A 44 -2.78 -17.62 -6.77
CA ILE A 44 -2.15 -16.84 -7.85
C ILE A 44 -2.93 -17.05 -9.16
N GLU A 45 -3.42 -15.95 -9.72
CA GLU A 45 -4.16 -15.93 -10.98
C GLU A 45 -3.23 -15.55 -12.14
N ASP A 46 -2.46 -16.54 -12.62
CA ASP A 46 -1.38 -16.41 -13.60
C ASP A 46 -1.78 -16.77 -15.05
N THR A 47 -3.07 -16.72 -15.36
CA THR A 47 -3.60 -17.05 -16.71
C THR A 47 -3.24 -16.02 -17.79
N ASP A 48 -2.78 -14.85 -17.42
CA ASP A 48 -2.16 -13.87 -18.30
C ASP A 48 -0.65 -14.12 -18.37
N ARG A 49 -0.23 -15.03 -19.23
CA ARG A 49 1.16 -15.47 -19.34
C ARG A 49 2.14 -14.40 -19.83
N GLU A 50 1.65 -13.39 -20.54
CA GLU A 50 2.51 -12.33 -21.08
C GLU A 50 2.91 -11.34 -19.98
N ARG A 51 2.02 -11.07 -19.02
CA ARG A 51 2.24 -10.08 -17.96
C ARG A 51 2.61 -10.69 -16.61
N SER A 52 2.32 -11.98 -16.40
CA SER A 52 2.63 -12.65 -15.14
C SER A 52 4.10 -12.99 -15.04
N THR A 53 4.76 -12.60 -13.94
CA THR A 53 6.16 -12.89 -13.68
C THR A 53 6.40 -13.44 -12.27
N PRO A 54 7.42 -14.32 -12.10
CA PRO A 54 7.80 -14.81 -10.77
C PRO A 54 8.21 -13.68 -9.81
N GLU A 55 8.84 -12.62 -10.31
CA GLU A 55 9.28 -11.47 -9.52
C GLU A 55 8.08 -10.71 -8.95
N SER A 56 7.00 -10.57 -9.75
CA SER A 56 5.76 -9.92 -9.28
C SER A 56 5.06 -10.76 -8.22
N GLU A 57 5.08 -12.10 -8.36
CA GLU A 57 4.53 -13.01 -7.34
C GLU A 57 5.31 -12.90 -6.03
N GLU A 58 6.65 -12.95 -6.09
CA GLU A 58 7.50 -12.80 -4.90
C GLU A 58 7.30 -11.43 -4.24
N ASN A 59 7.14 -10.37 -5.02
CA ASN A 59 6.85 -9.03 -4.50
C ASN A 59 5.52 -8.99 -3.71
N ILE A 60 4.47 -9.64 -4.23
CA ILE A 60 3.18 -9.75 -3.52
C ILE A 60 3.35 -10.50 -2.20
N LYS A 61 4.00 -11.68 -2.23
CA LYS A 61 4.20 -12.51 -1.03
C LYS A 61 5.06 -11.80 0.02
N ALA A 62 6.15 -11.16 -0.40
CA ALA A 62 7.02 -10.40 0.48
C ALA A 62 6.29 -9.20 1.11
N ALA A 63 5.44 -8.51 0.34
CA ALA A 63 4.65 -7.39 0.85
C ALA A 63 3.59 -7.84 1.85
N LEU A 64 2.88 -8.95 1.59
CA LEU A 64 1.92 -9.52 2.54
C LEU A 64 2.60 -9.92 3.85
N LYS A 65 3.75 -10.60 3.79
CA LYS A 65 4.54 -10.99 4.98
C LYS A 65 5.03 -9.76 5.75
N TRP A 66 5.50 -8.74 5.05
CA TRP A 66 5.92 -7.48 5.69
C TRP A 66 4.77 -6.76 6.39
N LEU A 67 3.55 -6.79 5.79
CA LEU A 67 2.34 -6.25 6.40
C LEU A 67 1.80 -7.12 7.55
N GLY A 68 2.41 -8.27 7.84
CA GLY A 68 1.93 -9.20 8.88
C GLY A 68 0.66 -9.96 8.51
N MET A 69 0.35 -10.05 7.22
CA MET A 69 -0.79 -10.80 6.71
C MET A 69 -0.35 -12.17 6.22
N ASP A 70 -0.39 -13.16 7.10
CA ASP A 70 -0.19 -14.56 6.80
C ASP A 70 -1.48 -15.20 6.24
N TRP A 71 -1.34 -16.31 5.53
CA TRP A 71 -2.44 -17.07 4.97
C TRP A 71 -2.39 -18.52 5.41
N ASP A 72 -3.58 -19.14 5.50
CA ASP A 72 -3.75 -20.48 6.10
C ASP A 72 -3.65 -21.60 5.07
N GLU A 73 -3.93 -21.28 3.80
CA GLU A 73 -3.95 -22.19 2.67
C GLU A 73 -3.53 -21.44 1.40
N GLY A 74 -2.85 -22.09 0.49
CA GLY A 74 -2.44 -21.46 -0.76
C GLY A 74 -0.98 -21.68 -1.15
N VAL A 75 -0.44 -20.80 -1.97
CA VAL A 75 0.97 -20.86 -2.37
C VAL A 75 1.89 -20.82 -1.15
N ASP A 76 3.01 -21.47 -1.22
CA ASP A 76 4.06 -21.64 -0.19
C ASP A 76 3.63 -22.47 1.04
N VAL A 77 2.35 -22.48 1.43
CA VAL A 77 1.86 -23.20 2.62
C VAL A 77 1.10 -24.48 2.28
N GLY A 78 0.63 -24.61 1.04
CA GLY A 78 -0.14 -25.77 0.60
C GLY A 78 -1.57 -25.80 1.15
N GLY A 79 -2.16 -26.98 1.18
CA GLY A 79 -3.51 -27.22 1.67
C GLY A 79 -4.26 -28.29 0.86
N PRO A 80 -5.52 -28.61 1.25
CA PRO A 80 -6.26 -29.73 0.66
C PRO A 80 -6.86 -29.42 -0.71
N ASN A 81 -6.95 -28.14 -1.12
CA ASN A 81 -7.68 -27.72 -2.32
C ASN A 81 -6.77 -27.25 -3.47
N GLY A 82 -5.46 -27.57 -3.39
CA GLY A 82 -4.48 -27.23 -4.41
C GLY A 82 -4.71 -27.91 -5.78
N PRO A 83 -3.90 -27.53 -6.76
CA PRO A 83 -2.86 -26.49 -6.78
C PRO A 83 -3.41 -25.07 -6.61
N TYR A 84 -2.52 -24.09 -6.27
CA TYR A 84 -2.93 -22.69 -6.00
C TYR A 84 -2.43 -21.69 -7.04
N HIS A 85 -1.80 -22.16 -8.11
CA HIS A 85 -1.55 -21.41 -9.35
C HIS A 85 -2.57 -21.83 -10.39
N GLN A 86 -3.23 -20.91 -11.07
CA GLN A 86 -4.26 -21.25 -12.05
C GLN A 86 -3.72 -22.03 -13.24
N MET A 87 -2.49 -21.76 -13.68
CA MET A 87 -1.87 -22.50 -14.77
C MET A 87 -1.59 -23.97 -14.44
N GLU A 88 -1.54 -24.35 -13.17
CA GLU A 88 -1.42 -25.75 -12.72
C GLU A 88 -2.76 -26.49 -12.66
N ARG A 89 -3.88 -25.78 -12.91
CA ARG A 89 -5.26 -26.27 -12.77
C ARG A 89 -5.98 -26.48 -14.12
N LEU A 90 -5.27 -26.43 -15.21
CA LEU A 90 -5.87 -26.49 -16.56
C LEU A 90 -6.74 -27.74 -16.79
N ASP A 91 -6.34 -28.90 -16.26
CA ASP A 91 -7.12 -30.14 -16.35
C ASP A 91 -8.44 -30.05 -15.57
N ILE A 92 -8.43 -29.34 -14.45
CA ILE A 92 -9.64 -29.09 -13.64
C ILE A 92 -10.61 -28.23 -14.45
N TYR A 93 -10.15 -27.13 -15.03
CA TYR A 93 -10.99 -26.26 -15.86
C TYR A 93 -11.54 -27.02 -17.09
N LYS A 94 -10.70 -27.82 -17.74
CA LYS A 94 -11.10 -28.65 -18.88
C LYS A 94 -12.25 -29.59 -18.52
N LYS A 95 -12.19 -30.26 -17.38
CA LYS A 95 -13.25 -31.16 -16.88
C LYS A 95 -14.61 -30.47 -16.82
N TYR A 96 -14.65 -29.24 -16.28
CA TYR A 96 -15.89 -28.48 -16.17
C TYR A 96 -16.32 -27.87 -17.50
N THR A 97 -15.39 -27.53 -18.37
CA THR A 97 -15.67 -27.08 -19.75
C THR A 97 -16.34 -28.22 -20.54
N ASP A 98 -15.78 -29.43 -20.48
CA ASP A 98 -16.36 -30.62 -21.15
C ASP A 98 -17.78 -30.90 -20.65
N LYS A 99 -18.04 -30.72 -19.34
CA LYS A 99 -19.39 -30.84 -18.76
C LYS A 99 -20.35 -29.80 -19.35
N LEU A 100 -19.96 -28.52 -19.40
CA LEU A 100 -20.80 -27.45 -19.96
C LEU A 100 -21.10 -27.66 -21.45
N LEU A 101 -20.12 -28.14 -22.22
CA LEU A 101 -20.29 -28.50 -23.62
C LEU A 101 -21.27 -29.66 -23.80
N ALA A 102 -21.13 -30.74 -23.01
CA ALA A 102 -22.01 -31.90 -23.05
C ALA A 102 -23.45 -31.55 -22.65
N GLU A 103 -23.64 -30.62 -21.74
CA GLU A 103 -24.96 -30.15 -21.30
C GLU A 103 -25.55 -29.05 -22.21
N GLY A 104 -24.84 -28.65 -23.28
CA GLY A 104 -25.29 -27.60 -24.21
C GLY A 104 -25.29 -26.19 -23.60
N LYS A 105 -24.64 -26.01 -22.41
CA LYS A 105 -24.50 -24.73 -21.74
C LYS A 105 -23.29 -23.92 -22.22
N ALA A 106 -22.44 -24.53 -23.03
CA ALA A 106 -21.35 -23.89 -23.75
C ALA A 106 -21.27 -24.44 -25.19
N TYR A 107 -20.54 -23.76 -26.03
CA TYR A 107 -20.36 -24.14 -27.45
C TYR A 107 -19.05 -23.59 -28.00
N TYR A 108 -18.58 -24.18 -29.11
CA TYR A 108 -17.39 -23.71 -29.81
C TYR A 108 -17.72 -22.50 -30.70
N CYS A 109 -16.92 -21.46 -30.61
CA CYS A 109 -17.02 -20.26 -31.43
C CYS A 109 -15.79 -20.15 -32.34
N TYR A 110 -16.03 -20.07 -33.66
CA TYR A 110 -14.99 -19.99 -34.67
C TYR A 110 -14.85 -18.58 -35.29
N CYS A 111 -15.50 -17.56 -34.70
CA CYS A 111 -15.37 -16.18 -35.19
C CYS A 111 -13.91 -15.71 -35.09
N THR A 112 -13.46 -14.98 -36.10
CA THR A 112 -12.18 -14.27 -36.07
C THR A 112 -12.31 -12.94 -35.35
N ASP A 113 -11.19 -12.34 -34.99
CA ASP A 113 -11.16 -11.04 -34.31
C ASP A 113 -11.76 -9.94 -35.20
N GLU A 114 -11.53 -10.03 -36.51
CA GLU A 114 -12.10 -9.11 -37.52
C GLU A 114 -13.62 -9.23 -37.54
N GLU A 115 -14.16 -10.44 -37.60
CA GLU A 115 -15.62 -10.68 -37.59
C GLU A 115 -16.28 -10.15 -36.30
N LEU A 116 -15.61 -10.32 -35.15
CA LEU A 116 -16.11 -9.83 -33.89
C LEU A 116 -16.06 -8.29 -33.81
N GLU A 117 -15.02 -7.66 -34.34
CA GLU A 117 -14.90 -6.20 -34.35
C GLU A 117 -15.91 -5.59 -35.33
N GLU A 118 -16.17 -6.20 -36.51
CA GLU A 118 -17.21 -5.77 -37.44
C GLU A 118 -18.61 -5.80 -36.78
N GLU A 119 -18.94 -6.88 -36.07
CA GLU A 119 -20.20 -7.00 -35.31
C GLU A 119 -20.30 -5.91 -34.24
N ARG A 120 -19.24 -5.68 -33.52
CA ARG A 120 -19.15 -4.64 -32.47
C ARG A 120 -19.40 -3.25 -33.06
N GLN A 121 -18.73 -2.91 -34.15
CA GLN A 121 -18.87 -1.60 -34.80
C GLN A 121 -20.27 -1.40 -35.39
N SER A 122 -20.89 -2.46 -35.94
CA SER A 122 -22.26 -2.41 -36.42
C SER A 122 -23.26 -2.06 -35.31
N LEU A 123 -23.14 -2.71 -34.16
CA LEU A 123 -23.99 -2.44 -32.98
C LEU A 123 -23.81 -1.00 -32.47
N ILE A 124 -22.58 -0.50 -32.43
CA ILE A 124 -22.29 0.89 -32.01
C ILE A 124 -22.96 1.87 -32.99
N LYS A 125 -22.85 1.65 -34.29
CA LYS A 125 -23.50 2.49 -35.32
C LYS A 125 -25.02 2.52 -35.17
N GLU A 126 -25.61 1.41 -34.72
CA GLU A 126 -27.05 1.30 -34.47
C GLU A 126 -27.46 1.87 -33.08
N GLY A 127 -26.52 2.42 -32.32
CA GLY A 127 -26.77 2.92 -30.94
C GLY A 127 -27.07 1.82 -29.93
N LYS A 128 -26.73 0.58 -30.23
CA LYS A 128 -26.92 -0.58 -29.35
C LYS A 128 -25.66 -0.84 -28.52
N MET A 129 -25.87 -1.44 -27.36
CA MET A 129 -24.75 -1.88 -26.51
C MET A 129 -23.98 -3.01 -27.21
N PRO A 130 -22.65 -2.88 -27.36
CA PRO A 130 -21.83 -3.91 -28.00
C PRO A 130 -21.86 -5.20 -27.20
N ARG A 131 -22.26 -6.29 -27.81
CA ARG A 131 -22.23 -7.64 -27.28
C ARG A 131 -22.14 -8.66 -28.38
N TYR A 132 -21.67 -9.86 -28.07
CA TYR A 132 -21.69 -10.95 -29.04
C TYR A 132 -23.13 -11.42 -29.31
N MET A 133 -23.52 -11.46 -30.56
CA MET A 133 -24.91 -11.76 -31.01
C MET A 133 -25.19 -13.24 -31.18
N GLY A 134 -24.22 -14.11 -30.95
CA GLY A 134 -24.44 -15.55 -30.98
C GLY A 134 -24.27 -16.20 -32.35
N LYS A 135 -23.48 -15.65 -33.26
CA LYS A 135 -23.24 -16.14 -34.61
C LYS A 135 -22.94 -17.65 -34.68
N CYS A 136 -22.16 -18.17 -33.72
CA CYS A 136 -21.77 -19.57 -33.66
C CYS A 136 -22.68 -20.43 -32.74
N ARG A 137 -23.78 -19.90 -32.21
CA ARG A 137 -24.67 -20.61 -31.28
C ARG A 137 -25.32 -21.88 -31.89
N HIS A 138 -25.50 -21.92 -33.18
CA HIS A 138 -26.27 -22.94 -33.91
C HIS A 138 -25.54 -23.37 -35.19
N LEU A 139 -24.22 -23.58 -35.13
CA LEU A 139 -23.45 -24.08 -36.26
C LEU A 139 -23.84 -25.50 -36.63
N THR A 140 -23.96 -25.77 -37.92
CA THR A 140 -24.09 -27.13 -38.46
C THR A 140 -22.74 -27.84 -38.46
N GLU A 141 -22.77 -29.17 -38.57
CA GLU A 141 -21.54 -29.98 -38.68
C GLU A 141 -20.72 -29.61 -39.92
N GLU A 142 -21.38 -29.26 -41.02
CA GLU A 142 -20.73 -28.82 -42.25
C GLU A 142 -20.00 -27.48 -42.04
N GLN A 143 -20.64 -26.50 -41.38
CA GLN A 143 -20.03 -25.22 -41.05
C GLN A 143 -18.80 -25.39 -40.11
N ILE A 144 -18.93 -26.27 -39.11
CA ILE A 144 -17.81 -26.60 -38.22
C ILE A 144 -16.67 -27.24 -39.01
N ALA A 145 -16.96 -28.20 -39.91
CA ALA A 145 -15.96 -28.85 -40.76
C ALA A 145 -15.24 -27.82 -41.67
N GLN A 146 -16.01 -26.89 -42.25
CA GLN A 146 -15.46 -25.82 -43.07
C GLN A 146 -14.49 -24.93 -42.26
N PHE A 147 -14.87 -24.43 -41.07
CA PHE A 147 -14.01 -23.60 -40.24
C PHE A 147 -12.75 -24.33 -39.82
N LYS A 148 -12.84 -25.62 -39.52
CA LYS A 148 -11.68 -26.49 -39.24
C LYS A 148 -10.76 -26.61 -40.45
N ALA A 149 -11.32 -26.76 -41.63
CA ALA A 149 -10.56 -26.81 -42.87
C ALA A 149 -9.86 -25.48 -43.18
N GLU A 150 -10.43 -24.36 -42.79
CA GLU A 150 -9.83 -23.02 -42.82
C GLU A 150 -8.73 -22.83 -41.79
N GLY A 151 -8.47 -23.81 -40.91
CA GLY A 151 -7.47 -23.75 -39.85
C GLY A 151 -7.88 -22.88 -38.65
N ARG A 152 -9.15 -22.53 -38.51
CA ARG A 152 -9.63 -21.74 -37.38
C ARG A 152 -9.58 -22.55 -36.08
N LYS A 153 -9.01 -21.97 -35.05
CA LYS A 153 -9.00 -22.54 -33.70
C LYS A 153 -10.16 -21.96 -32.89
N PRO A 154 -11.06 -22.81 -32.37
CA PRO A 154 -12.23 -22.31 -31.65
C PRO A 154 -11.87 -21.80 -30.27
N THR A 155 -12.62 -20.81 -29.80
CA THR A 155 -12.81 -20.50 -28.38
C THR A 155 -14.03 -21.26 -27.87
N VAL A 156 -14.18 -21.36 -26.56
CA VAL A 156 -15.42 -21.88 -25.93
C VAL A 156 -16.17 -20.69 -25.35
N ARG A 157 -17.45 -20.55 -25.74
CA ARG A 157 -18.35 -19.54 -25.20
C ARG A 157 -19.38 -20.16 -24.27
N PHE A 158 -19.65 -19.46 -23.17
CA PHE A 158 -20.77 -19.73 -22.28
C PHE A 158 -22.08 -19.25 -22.96
N ARG A 159 -23.09 -20.11 -22.92
CA ARG A 159 -24.42 -19.78 -23.46
C ARG A 159 -25.23 -19.08 -22.37
N VAL A 160 -25.39 -17.77 -22.51
CA VAL A 160 -26.16 -16.96 -21.56
C VAL A 160 -27.66 -17.26 -21.71
N PRO A 161 -28.37 -17.67 -20.67
CA PRO A 161 -29.83 -17.85 -20.71
C PRO A 161 -30.50 -16.47 -20.90
N ALA A 162 -31.55 -16.45 -21.76
CA ALA A 162 -32.35 -15.26 -21.96
C ALA A 162 -33.35 -15.03 -20.80
N ASP A 163 -33.82 -13.79 -20.68
CA ASP A 163 -34.94 -13.38 -19.83
C ASP A 163 -34.78 -13.75 -18.33
N GLN A 164 -33.54 -13.68 -17.83
CA GLN A 164 -33.24 -13.93 -16.43
C GLN A 164 -32.79 -12.65 -15.70
N GLN A 165 -33.31 -12.49 -14.48
CA GLN A 165 -32.80 -11.48 -13.55
C GLN A 165 -31.73 -12.14 -12.65
N ILE A 166 -30.53 -11.57 -12.66
CA ILE A 166 -29.38 -12.09 -11.90
C ILE A 166 -29.22 -11.22 -10.66
N LEU A 167 -29.59 -11.76 -9.51
CA LEU A 167 -29.44 -11.10 -8.22
C LEU A 167 -28.03 -11.35 -7.67
N VAL A 168 -27.29 -10.28 -7.46
CA VAL A 168 -26.02 -10.26 -6.72
C VAL A 168 -26.29 -9.68 -5.34
N ARG A 169 -26.16 -10.51 -4.31
CA ARG A 169 -26.21 -10.07 -2.91
C ARG A 169 -24.82 -9.63 -2.50
N ASP A 170 -24.68 -8.35 -2.22
CA ASP A 170 -23.40 -7.72 -1.92
C ASP A 170 -23.39 -7.10 -0.52
N MET A 171 -22.41 -7.46 0.30
CA MET A 171 -22.28 -6.99 1.69
C MET A 171 -22.09 -5.48 1.78
N VAL A 172 -21.50 -4.86 0.75
CA VAL A 172 -21.19 -3.43 0.72
C VAL A 172 -22.26 -2.66 -0.07
N ARG A 173 -22.63 -3.19 -1.26
CA ARG A 173 -23.50 -2.52 -2.23
C ARG A 173 -24.98 -2.77 -1.99
N GLY A 174 -25.31 -3.81 -1.22
CA GLY A 174 -26.67 -4.33 -1.11
C GLY A 174 -27.05 -5.19 -2.30
N ASP A 175 -28.32 -5.37 -2.53
CA ASP A 175 -28.82 -6.19 -3.63
C ASP A 175 -28.70 -5.43 -4.96
N VAL A 176 -27.94 -6.01 -5.92
CA VAL A 176 -27.77 -5.48 -7.27
C VAL A 176 -28.35 -6.47 -8.26
N VAL A 177 -29.24 -6.01 -9.14
CA VAL A 177 -29.91 -6.86 -10.12
C VAL A 177 -29.41 -6.55 -11.52
N PHE A 178 -29.07 -7.60 -12.28
CA PHE A 178 -28.64 -7.52 -13.67
C PHE A 178 -29.59 -8.29 -14.56
N ASP A 179 -29.84 -7.78 -15.77
CA ASP A 179 -30.62 -8.45 -16.79
C ASP A 179 -29.68 -9.27 -17.69
N SER A 180 -29.93 -10.59 -17.82
CA SER A 180 -29.15 -11.49 -18.65
C SER A 180 -29.16 -11.08 -20.15
N ASN A 181 -30.24 -10.43 -20.59
CA ASN A 181 -30.36 -9.95 -22.00
C ASN A 181 -29.31 -8.88 -22.35
N ASN A 182 -28.74 -8.20 -21.34
CA ASN A 182 -27.66 -7.25 -21.53
C ASN A 182 -26.27 -7.90 -21.50
N ILE A 183 -26.20 -9.22 -21.25
CA ILE A 183 -24.96 -9.99 -21.20
C ILE A 183 -24.92 -10.88 -22.44
N GLY A 184 -24.00 -10.62 -23.36
CA GLY A 184 -23.77 -11.52 -24.50
C GLY A 184 -23.05 -12.81 -24.07
N ASP A 185 -23.14 -13.85 -24.91
CA ASP A 185 -22.35 -15.08 -24.71
C ASP A 185 -20.86 -14.72 -24.64
N PHE A 186 -20.22 -15.09 -23.57
CA PHE A 186 -18.84 -14.69 -23.30
C PHE A 186 -17.87 -15.88 -23.37
N VAL A 187 -16.64 -15.60 -23.77
CA VAL A 187 -15.59 -16.60 -23.86
C VAL A 187 -15.23 -17.10 -22.45
N ILE A 188 -15.24 -18.39 -22.25
CA ILE A 188 -14.79 -19.06 -21.02
C ILE A 188 -13.44 -19.74 -21.17
N VAL A 189 -13.10 -20.22 -22.39
CA VAL A 189 -11.80 -20.78 -22.72
C VAL A 189 -11.31 -20.17 -24.04
N LYS A 190 -10.09 -19.66 -24.01
CA LYS A 190 -9.42 -19.09 -25.19
C LYS A 190 -9.00 -20.17 -26.16
N SER A 191 -8.63 -19.79 -27.38
CA SER A 191 -8.19 -20.72 -28.44
C SER A 191 -6.90 -21.50 -28.12
N ASP A 192 -6.12 -21.04 -27.14
CA ASP A 192 -4.94 -21.71 -26.58
C ASP A 192 -5.25 -22.71 -25.47
N GLY A 193 -6.53 -22.86 -25.10
CA GLY A 193 -7.00 -23.76 -24.03
C GLY A 193 -6.93 -23.13 -22.63
N ILE A 194 -6.48 -21.90 -22.48
CA ILE A 194 -6.41 -21.21 -21.19
C ILE A 194 -7.78 -20.61 -20.84
N PRO A 195 -8.30 -20.81 -19.62
CA PRO A 195 -9.57 -20.22 -19.23
C PRO A 195 -9.47 -18.70 -19.09
N THR A 196 -10.60 -18.03 -19.28
CA THR A 196 -10.73 -16.60 -18.96
C THR A 196 -10.95 -16.40 -17.46
N TYR A 197 -10.68 -15.18 -17.01
CA TYR A 197 -10.84 -14.80 -15.59
C TYR A 197 -12.21 -15.18 -15.02
N ASN A 198 -13.30 -14.75 -15.67
CA ASN A 198 -14.66 -14.96 -15.16
C ASN A 198 -15.05 -16.43 -15.04
N TYR A 199 -14.36 -17.32 -15.70
CA TYR A 199 -14.59 -18.77 -15.65
C TYR A 199 -13.70 -19.45 -14.62
N ALA A 200 -12.39 -19.21 -14.67
CA ALA A 200 -11.43 -19.82 -13.76
C ALA A 200 -11.74 -19.47 -12.29
N VAL A 201 -12.03 -18.20 -12.01
CA VAL A 201 -12.31 -17.73 -10.62
C VAL A 201 -13.50 -18.45 -9.99
N VAL A 202 -14.55 -18.75 -10.78
CA VAL A 202 -15.74 -19.47 -10.26
C VAL A 202 -15.40 -20.90 -9.87
N ILE A 203 -14.68 -21.60 -10.72
CA ILE A 203 -14.28 -22.99 -10.44
C ILE A 203 -13.38 -23.04 -9.22
N ASP A 204 -12.42 -22.13 -9.15
CA ASP A 204 -11.47 -22.10 -8.03
C ASP A 204 -12.15 -21.72 -6.72
N ASP A 205 -12.97 -20.67 -6.72
CA ASP A 205 -13.69 -20.26 -5.50
C ASP A 205 -14.64 -21.39 -5.02
N ALA A 206 -15.34 -22.06 -5.92
CA ALA A 206 -16.21 -23.18 -5.57
C ALA A 206 -15.42 -24.38 -5.00
N LEU A 207 -14.35 -24.81 -5.67
CA LEU A 207 -13.55 -25.97 -5.26
C LEU A 207 -12.65 -25.71 -4.05
N MET A 208 -12.32 -24.47 -3.78
CA MET A 208 -11.61 -24.04 -2.56
C MET A 208 -12.58 -23.69 -1.43
N HIS A 209 -13.87 -23.91 -1.65
CA HIS A 209 -14.93 -23.67 -0.66
C HIS A 209 -14.97 -22.23 -0.12
N ILE A 210 -14.74 -21.26 -1.00
CA ILE A 210 -14.79 -19.85 -0.64
C ILE A 210 -16.23 -19.44 -0.31
N THR A 211 -16.43 -18.90 0.88
CA THR A 211 -17.74 -18.48 1.38
C THR A 211 -18.00 -16.99 1.13
N HIS A 212 -16.94 -16.17 1.12
CA HIS A 212 -17.02 -14.71 0.92
C HIS A 212 -15.97 -14.25 -0.07
N VAL A 213 -16.40 -13.46 -1.05
CA VAL A 213 -15.54 -12.87 -2.08
C VAL A 213 -15.50 -11.37 -1.89
N ILE A 214 -14.46 -10.88 -1.20
CA ILE A 214 -14.22 -9.46 -0.98
C ILE A 214 -13.15 -9.01 -1.97
N ARG A 215 -13.49 -8.01 -2.81
CA ARG A 215 -12.61 -7.50 -3.88
C ARG A 215 -13.00 -6.09 -4.29
N ALA A 216 -12.18 -5.45 -5.15
CA ALA A 216 -12.45 -4.11 -5.64
C ALA A 216 -13.74 -4.04 -6.48
N GLU A 217 -14.46 -2.93 -6.41
CA GLU A 217 -15.73 -2.69 -7.09
C GLU A 217 -15.66 -2.77 -8.62
N GLU A 218 -14.47 -2.65 -9.20
CA GLU A 218 -14.24 -2.85 -10.65
C GLU A 218 -14.72 -4.23 -11.14
N HIS A 219 -14.75 -5.21 -10.23
CA HIS A 219 -15.23 -6.57 -10.53
C HIS A 219 -16.74 -6.72 -10.41
N LEU A 220 -17.49 -5.71 -9.98
CA LEU A 220 -18.94 -5.80 -9.85
C LEU A 220 -19.61 -6.12 -11.19
N SER A 221 -19.15 -5.51 -12.28
CA SER A 221 -19.66 -5.79 -13.64
C SER A 221 -19.32 -7.20 -14.16
N ASN A 222 -18.34 -7.88 -13.58
CA ASN A 222 -17.99 -9.26 -13.87
C ASN A 222 -18.89 -10.26 -13.13
N THR A 223 -19.38 -9.87 -11.97
CA THR A 223 -20.09 -10.75 -11.05
C THR A 223 -21.33 -11.44 -11.66
N PRO A 224 -22.18 -10.78 -12.48
CA PRO A 224 -23.32 -11.46 -13.07
C PRO A 224 -22.90 -12.61 -14.02
N ARG A 225 -21.80 -12.46 -14.78
CA ARG A 225 -21.25 -13.55 -15.60
C ARG A 225 -20.81 -14.73 -14.74
N GLN A 226 -20.14 -14.44 -13.63
CA GLN A 226 -19.71 -15.46 -12.68
C GLN A 226 -20.90 -16.15 -12.03
N CYS A 227 -21.94 -15.42 -11.62
CA CYS A 227 -23.17 -16.01 -11.09
C CYS A 227 -23.82 -17.00 -12.06
N LEU A 228 -23.87 -16.67 -13.35
CA LEU A 228 -24.38 -17.57 -14.38
C LEU A 228 -23.56 -18.86 -14.48
N VAL A 229 -22.23 -18.78 -14.35
CA VAL A 229 -21.36 -19.96 -14.36
C VAL A 229 -21.58 -20.82 -13.09
N TYR A 230 -21.71 -20.19 -11.90
CA TYR A 230 -22.08 -20.90 -10.67
C TYR A 230 -23.37 -21.71 -10.84
N ASP A 231 -24.42 -21.05 -11.36
CA ASP A 231 -25.72 -21.70 -11.59
C ASP A 231 -25.63 -22.85 -12.60
N ALA A 232 -24.92 -22.63 -13.70
CA ALA A 232 -24.76 -23.63 -14.75
C ALA A 232 -24.01 -24.89 -14.28
N LEU A 233 -23.03 -24.74 -13.39
CA LEU A 233 -22.25 -25.83 -12.82
C LEU A 233 -22.91 -26.47 -11.57
N GLY A 234 -23.94 -25.83 -11.03
CA GLY A 234 -24.59 -26.26 -9.80
C GLY A 234 -23.74 -26.01 -8.55
N PHE A 235 -22.90 -24.99 -8.56
CA PHE A 235 -22.10 -24.57 -7.43
C PHE A 235 -22.86 -23.60 -6.54
N GLU A 236 -22.59 -23.65 -5.24
CA GLU A 236 -23.07 -22.66 -4.29
C GLU A 236 -22.35 -21.32 -4.50
N LYS A 237 -23.11 -20.23 -4.56
CA LYS A 237 -22.54 -18.88 -4.73
C LYS A 237 -22.01 -18.36 -3.40
N PRO A 238 -20.82 -17.75 -3.38
CA PRO A 238 -20.34 -17.04 -2.19
C PRO A 238 -21.14 -15.76 -1.95
N THR A 239 -21.03 -15.23 -0.76
CA THR A 239 -21.43 -13.85 -0.48
C THR A 239 -20.40 -12.90 -1.06
N PHE A 240 -20.82 -11.90 -1.82
CA PHE A 240 -19.92 -10.92 -2.44
C PHE A 240 -19.79 -9.66 -1.57
N GLY A 241 -18.64 -9.00 -1.67
CA GLY A 241 -18.37 -7.70 -1.08
C GLY A 241 -17.47 -6.87 -2.01
N HIS A 242 -18.05 -5.91 -2.71
CA HIS A 242 -17.31 -5.05 -3.64
C HIS A 242 -16.96 -3.74 -2.94
N ILE A 243 -15.68 -3.62 -2.54
CA ILE A 243 -15.16 -2.44 -1.84
C ILE A 243 -14.86 -1.32 -2.83
N SER A 244 -15.12 -0.08 -2.39
CA SER A 244 -14.97 1.12 -3.22
C SER A 244 -13.54 1.34 -3.71
N LEU A 245 -13.38 2.14 -4.77
CA LEU A 245 -12.07 2.57 -5.26
C LEU A 245 -11.35 3.47 -4.26
N ILE A 246 -10.03 3.52 -4.38
CA ILE A 246 -9.19 4.55 -3.76
C ILE A 246 -8.94 5.63 -4.82
N LEU A 247 -9.30 6.87 -4.49
CA LEU A 247 -9.11 8.03 -5.34
C LEU A 247 -7.96 8.91 -4.83
N GLY A 248 -7.31 9.61 -5.73
CA GLY A 248 -6.42 10.71 -5.37
C GLY A 248 -7.20 11.95 -4.89
N LYS A 249 -6.48 12.98 -4.42
CA LYS A 249 -7.08 14.27 -4.00
C LYS A 249 -7.85 14.96 -5.15
N ASP A 250 -7.56 14.65 -6.40
CA ASP A 250 -8.26 15.12 -7.61
C ASP A 250 -9.53 14.32 -7.94
N HIS A 251 -9.94 13.41 -7.06
CA HIS A 251 -11.09 12.51 -7.24
C HIS A 251 -11.01 11.57 -8.46
N THR A 252 -9.83 11.37 -9.01
CA THR A 252 -9.59 10.35 -10.02
C THR A 252 -8.98 9.09 -9.40
N LYS A 253 -9.11 7.94 -10.09
CA LYS A 253 -8.52 6.69 -9.62
C LYS A 253 -7.03 6.88 -9.31
N MET A 254 -6.60 6.43 -8.14
CA MET A 254 -5.22 6.56 -7.71
C MET A 254 -4.26 5.89 -8.68
N SER A 255 -3.21 6.62 -9.07
CA SER A 255 -2.21 6.20 -10.05
C SER A 255 -0.84 6.81 -9.72
N LYS A 256 0.20 6.42 -10.45
CA LYS A 256 1.59 6.89 -10.26
C LYS A 256 1.74 8.43 -10.22
N ARG A 257 0.87 9.18 -10.87
CA ARG A 257 0.89 10.66 -10.83
C ARG A 257 0.55 11.26 -9.45
N HIS A 258 -0.03 10.45 -8.57
CA HIS A 258 -0.40 10.87 -7.21
C HIS A 258 0.69 10.55 -6.18
N GLY A 259 1.84 10.03 -6.60
CA GLY A 259 2.96 9.63 -5.75
C GLY A 259 3.14 8.12 -5.66
N ALA A 260 3.61 7.64 -4.52
CA ALA A 260 3.80 6.22 -4.28
C ALA A 260 2.47 5.47 -4.30
N THR A 261 2.42 4.35 -5.03
CA THR A 261 1.20 3.55 -5.20
C THR A 261 1.39 2.08 -4.86
N SER A 262 2.62 1.61 -4.75
CA SER A 262 2.92 0.24 -4.36
C SER A 262 3.35 0.14 -2.89
N VAL A 263 3.09 -1.00 -2.28
CA VAL A 263 3.50 -1.29 -0.89
C VAL A 263 5.02 -1.17 -0.73
N ASP A 264 5.78 -1.66 -1.71
CA ASP A 264 7.24 -1.63 -1.66
C ASP A 264 7.80 -0.21 -1.66
N GLN A 265 7.18 0.73 -2.40
CA GLN A 265 7.59 2.14 -2.37
C GLN A 265 7.45 2.75 -0.97
N TYR A 266 6.35 2.46 -0.26
CA TYR A 266 6.18 2.92 1.13
C TYR A 266 7.18 2.27 2.08
N ARG A 267 7.43 0.96 1.91
CA ARG A 267 8.45 0.25 2.66
C ARG A 267 9.83 0.86 2.45
N GLN A 268 10.21 1.16 1.22
CA GLN A 268 11.48 1.80 0.87
C GLN A 268 11.63 3.21 1.44
N LEU A 269 10.53 3.95 1.60
CA LEU A 269 10.51 5.24 2.28
C LEU A 269 10.59 5.11 3.82
N GLY A 270 10.52 3.90 4.35
CA GLY A 270 10.60 3.64 5.78
C GLY A 270 9.29 3.92 6.54
N TYR A 271 8.14 3.73 5.89
CA TYR A 271 6.87 3.59 6.61
C TYR A 271 6.81 2.26 7.32
N LEU A 272 6.15 2.23 8.47
CA LEU A 272 5.96 1.02 9.27
C LEU A 272 4.74 0.23 8.79
N PRO A 273 4.80 -1.11 8.79
CA PRO A 273 3.69 -1.94 8.34
C PRO A 273 2.42 -1.74 9.17
N GLU A 274 2.53 -1.49 10.47
CA GLU A 274 1.42 -1.19 11.37
C GLU A 274 0.68 0.08 10.92
N ALA A 275 1.41 1.10 10.54
CA ALA A 275 0.83 2.36 10.07
C ALA A 275 0.14 2.20 8.72
N ILE A 276 0.74 1.45 7.80
CA ILE A 276 0.12 1.14 6.49
C ILE A 276 -1.18 0.36 6.70
N ASN A 277 -1.19 -0.67 7.52
CA ASN A 277 -2.39 -1.46 7.81
C ASN A 277 -3.49 -0.59 8.44
N ASN A 278 -3.14 0.19 9.45
CA ASN A 278 -4.06 1.10 10.11
C ASN A 278 -4.67 2.10 9.11
N PHE A 279 -3.84 2.73 8.30
CA PHE A 279 -4.29 3.69 7.28
C PHE A 279 -5.18 3.04 6.23
N LEU A 280 -4.77 1.88 5.67
CA LEU A 280 -5.54 1.16 4.66
C LEU A 280 -6.89 0.67 5.18
N ALA A 281 -6.97 0.28 6.46
CA ALA A 281 -8.24 -0.10 7.07
C ALA A 281 -9.22 1.07 7.08
N LEU A 282 -8.76 2.28 7.46
CA LEU A 282 -9.58 3.49 7.49
C LEU A 282 -9.96 4.03 6.09
N LEU A 283 -9.33 3.52 5.03
CA LEU A 283 -9.72 3.83 3.66
C LEU A 283 -10.96 3.02 3.25
N GLY A 284 -12.12 3.49 3.65
CA GLY A 284 -13.41 2.91 3.30
C GLY A 284 -14.03 2.02 4.38
N TRP A 285 -13.43 1.91 5.56
CA TRP A 285 -14.06 1.35 6.75
C TRP A 285 -14.11 2.40 7.86
N ALA A 286 -15.23 2.48 8.58
CA ALA A 286 -15.43 3.39 9.70
C ALA A 286 -15.58 2.61 11.01
N PRO A 287 -14.71 2.79 12.01
CA PRO A 287 -14.86 2.16 13.33
C PRO A 287 -16.13 2.67 14.04
N ASN A 288 -16.53 1.96 15.11
CA ASN A 288 -17.66 2.38 15.95
C ASN A 288 -17.28 3.50 16.94
N SER A 289 -16.01 3.80 17.09
CA SER A 289 -15.44 4.83 17.96
C SER A 289 -14.82 5.97 17.15
N GLU A 290 -14.39 7.02 17.84
CA GLU A 290 -13.56 8.09 17.24
C GLU A 290 -12.07 7.74 17.19
N GLN A 291 -11.71 6.51 17.54
CA GLN A 291 -10.34 6.03 17.49
C GLN A 291 -9.83 6.02 16.05
N GLU A 292 -8.59 6.45 15.85
CA GLU A 292 -7.93 6.51 14.54
C GLU A 292 -6.63 5.69 14.50
N ILE A 293 -6.05 5.37 15.66
CA ILE A 293 -4.83 4.55 15.77
C ILE A 293 -5.23 3.18 16.31
N PHE A 294 -4.95 2.16 15.48
CA PHE A 294 -5.31 0.77 15.75
C PHE A 294 -4.12 -0.15 15.53
N SER A 295 -3.81 -0.96 16.51
CA SER A 295 -2.97 -2.16 16.31
C SER A 295 -3.69 -3.18 15.42
N MET A 296 -2.97 -4.16 14.90
CA MET A 296 -3.59 -5.22 14.09
C MET A 296 -4.65 -6.00 14.90
N ASP A 297 -4.40 -6.27 16.18
CA ASP A 297 -5.35 -6.99 17.05
C ASP A 297 -6.63 -6.17 17.28
N GLU A 298 -6.50 -4.86 17.48
CA GLU A 298 -7.65 -3.95 17.57
C GLU A 298 -8.42 -3.88 16.26
N LEU A 299 -7.73 -3.82 15.11
CA LEU A 299 -8.37 -3.88 13.79
C LEU A 299 -9.15 -5.18 13.62
N ILE A 300 -8.58 -6.34 13.96
CA ILE A 300 -9.26 -7.64 13.90
C ILE A 300 -10.52 -7.63 14.78
N HIS A 301 -10.41 -7.08 15.98
CA HIS A 301 -11.54 -7.03 16.92
C HIS A 301 -12.66 -6.10 16.44
N GLU A 302 -12.33 -4.89 15.96
CA GLU A 302 -13.29 -3.84 15.61
C GLU A 302 -13.87 -3.99 14.20
N PHE A 303 -13.13 -4.59 13.26
CA PHE A 303 -13.52 -4.65 11.85
C PHE A 303 -14.89 -5.31 11.63
N SER A 304 -15.71 -4.70 10.79
CA SER A 304 -16.99 -5.25 10.34
C SER A 304 -17.27 -4.83 8.91
N MET A 305 -17.69 -5.78 8.08
CA MET A 305 -18.11 -5.51 6.70
C MET A 305 -19.33 -4.59 6.61
N ASP A 306 -20.19 -4.58 7.62
CA ASP A 306 -21.36 -3.68 7.69
C ASP A 306 -20.97 -2.21 7.79
N ARG A 307 -19.74 -1.92 8.20
CA ARG A 307 -19.20 -0.58 8.34
C ARG A 307 -18.30 -0.16 7.17
N VAL A 308 -18.23 -0.99 6.13
CA VAL A 308 -17.49 -0.66 4.90
C VAL A 308 -18.33 0.27 4.04
N ALA A 309 -17.75 1.40 3.65
CA ALA A 309 -18.44 2.46 2.93
C ALA A 309 -18.63 2.11 1.44
N LYS A 310 -19.79 2.49 0.89
CA LYS A 310 -20.11 2.38 -0.55
C LYS A 310 -19.35 3.41 -1.40
N ASN A 311 -19.12 4.59 -0.83
CA ASN A 311 -18.46 5.68 -1.54
C ASN A 311 -16.95 5.48 -1.65
N PRO A 312 -16.33 5.95 -2.73
CA PRO A 312 -14.88 5.93 -2.86
C PRO A 312 -14.18 6.64 -1.70
N ALA A 313 -13.04 6.09 -1.28
CA ALA A 313 -12.18 6.68 -0.27
C ALA A 313 -11.10 7.53 -0.94
N VAL A 314 -10.88 8.75 -0.45
CA VAL A 314 -9.81 9.62 -0.93
C VAL A 314 -8.53 9.33 -0.14
N PHE A 315 -7.43 9.05 -0.86
CA PHE A 315 -6.12 8.85 -0.28
C PHE A 315 -5.57 10.19 0.22
N ASP A 316 -5.30 10.27 1.51
CA ASP A 316 -4.71 11.45 2.15
C ASP A 316 -3.33 11.10 2.71
N ILE A 317 -2.28 11.59 2.04
CA ILE A 317 -0.89 11.37 2.46
C ILE A 317 -0.58 12.03 3.81
N ASP A 318 -1.22 13.14 4.11
CA ASP A 318 -1.00 13.84 5.38
C ASP A 318 -1.55 13.01 6.55
N LYS A 319 -2.68 12.33 6.34
CA LYS A 319 -3.23 11.37 7.30
C LYS A 319 -2.32 10.15 7.49
N LEU A 320 -1.80 9.59 6.39
CA LEU A 320 -0.83 8.49 6.48
C LEU A 320 0.42 8.91 7.23
N ASN A 321 0.96 10.08 6.93
CA ASN A 321 2.14 10.64 7.61
C ASN A 321 1.88 10.82 9.12
N TRP A 322 0.72 11.34 9.47
CA TRP A 322 0.33 11.50 10.87
C TRP A 322 0.22 10.16 11.61
N ILE A 323 -0.41 9.16 11.00
CA ILE A 323 -0.49 7.80 11.57
C ILE A 323 0.90 7.21 11.72
N ASN A 324 1.74 7.27 10.68
CA ASN A 324 3.08 6.70 10.72
C ASN A 324 3.98 7.40 11.76
N GLN A 325 3.89 8.73 11.86
CA GLN A 325 4.61 9.48 12.90
C GLN A 325 4.23 9.01 14.30
N HIS A 326 2.95 8.72 14.54
CA HIS A 326 2.48 8.19 15.82
C HIS A 326 3.20 6.87 16.16
N TYR A 327 3.28 5.93 15.21
CA TYR A 327 3.97 4.66 15.41
C TYR A 327 5.49 4.83 15.51
N MET A 328 6.09 5.71 14.71
CA MET A 328 7.53 5.99 14.78
C MET A 328 7.96 6.50 16.15
N ARG A 329 7.14 7.34 16.79
CA ARG A 329 7.39 7.87 18.15
C ARG A 329 7.30 6.81 19.24
N GLN A 330 6.60 5.71 19.02
CA GLN A 330 6.46 4.60 19.96
C GLN A 330 7.59 3.58 19.87
N LEU A 331 8.41 3.62 18.83
CA LEU A 331 9.56 2.73 18.70
C LEU A 331 10.55 3.02 19.85
N ASP A 332 11.09 1.95 20.41
CA ASP A 332 12.24 2.09 21.30
C ASP A 332 13.48 2.56 20.51
N ALA A 333 14.52 2.97 21.24
CA ALA A 333 15.70 3.55 20.62
C ALA A 333 16.41 2.61 19.63
N GLU A 334 16.40 1.29 19.90
CA GLU A 334 17.02 0.32 19.03
C GLU A 334 16.21 0.09 17.74
N ALA A 335 14.90 -0.11 17.88
CA ALA A 335 13.99 -0.27 16.74
C ALA A 335 13.98 0.97 15.87
N PHE A 336 14.00 2.17 16.46
CA PHE A 336 14.09 3.41 15.71
C PHE A 336 15.41 3.54 14.95
N PHE A 337 16.52 3.18 15.59
CA PHE A 337 17.83 3.18 14.93
C PHE A 337 17.89 2.18 13.76
N GLU A 338 17.37 0.98 13.94
CA GLU A 338 17.32 -0.01 12.86
C GLU A 338 16.44 0.45 11.66
N ALA A 339 15.34 1.16 11.94
CA ALA A 339 14.54 1.79 10.88
C ALA A 339 15.29 2.90 10.14
N ALA A 340 16.14 3.66 10.84
CA ALA A 340 16.96 4.74 10.28
C ALA A 340 18.15 4.22 9.45
N LYS A 341 18.73 3.10 9.85
CA LYS A 341 20.01 2.58 9.35
C LYS A 341 20.12 2.50 7.82
N PRO A 342 19.16 1.93 7.06
CA PRO A 342 19.25 1.89 5.60
C PRO A 342 19.34 3.29 4.98
N HIS A 343 18.64 4.26 5.52
CA HIS A 343 18.59 5.64 5.03
C HIS A 343 19.88 6.39 5.35
N MET A 344 20.45 6.17 6.54
CA MET A 344 21.72 6.75 6.96
C MET A 344 22.89 6.21 6.13
N ILE A 345 22.85 4.92 5.77
CA ILE A 345 23.85 4.30 4.87
C ILE A 345 23.72 4.89 3.46
N ALA A 346 22.49 4.98 2.94
CA ALA A 346 22.23 5.56 1.62
C ALA A 346 22.67 7.02 1.51
N ALA A 347 22.57 7.79 2.60
CA ALA A 347 23.06 9.16 2.69
C ALA A 347 24.58 9.28 2.87
N GLY A 348 25.29 8.17 3.09
CA GLY A 348 26.74 8.14 3.31
C GLY A 348 27.16 8.61 4.72
N TYR A 349 26.25 8.65 5.68
CA TYR A 349 26.51 9.07 7.06
C TYR A 349 27.00 7.94 7.96
N MET A 350 26.83 6.70 7.52
CA MET A 350 27.37 5.51 8.16
C MET A 350 27.61 4.40 7.14
N THR A 351 28.44 3.42 7.51
CA THR A 351 28.73 2.22 6.71
C THR A 351 27.86 1.02 7.09
N GLY A 352 27.35 1.01 8.31
CA GLY A 352 26.65 -0.12 8.92
C GLY A 352 27.55 -1.08 9.71
N GLU A 353 28.86 -0.80 9.74
CA GLU A 353 29.89 -1.60 10.47
C GLU A 353 30.46 -0.87 11.67
N GLU A 354 29.87 0.27 12.05
CA GLU A 354 30.33 1.05 13.17
C GLU A 354 30.09 0.35 14.50
N GLU A 355 31.09 0.45 15.40
CA GLU A 355 31.06 -0.12 16.74
C GLU A 355 31.50 0.89 17.80
N GLY A 356 31.36 0.52 19.07
CA GLY A 356 31.83 1.27 20.21
C GLY A 356 31.27 2.68 20.30
N GLU A 357 32.12 3.67 20.54
CA GLU A 357 31.73 5.07 20.77
C GLU A 357 31.08 5.70 19.54
N LYS A 358 31.53 5.34 18.33
CA LYS A 358 30.96 5.87 17.10
C LYS A 358 29.53 5.42 16.90
N LEU A 359 29.25 4.12 17.13
CA LEU A 359 27.88 3.59 17.05
C LEU A 359 26.99 4.22 18.12
N ALA A 360 27.49 4.37 19.35
CA ALA A 360 26.76 5.02 20.43
C ALA A 360 26.43 6.49 20.09
N TRP A 361 27.37 7.20 19.47
CA TRP A 361 27.14 8.57 18.99
C TRP A 361 26.09 8.63 17.89
N LEU A 362 26.16 7.74 16.87
CA LEU A 362 25.18 7.66 15.78
C LEU A 362 23.78 7.37 16.30
N LYS A 363 23.61 6.46 17.25
CA LYS A 363 22.33 6.19 17.90
C LYS A 363 21.74 7.44 18.57
N ARG A 364 22.57 8.21 19.27
CA ARG A 364 22.13 9.47 19.89
C ARG A 364 21.77 10.54 18.86
N VAL A 365 22.54 10.64 17.77
CA VAL A 365 22.24 11.58 16.67
C VAL A 365 20.90 11.23 16.03
N VAL A 366 20.71 9.96 15.64
CA VAL A 366 19.46 9.49 15.02
C VAL A 366 18.26 9.74 15.93
N ALA A 367 18.39 9.50 17.24
CA ALA A 367 17.32 9.72 18.21
C ALA A 367 16.79 11.16 18.22
N THR A 368 17.60 12.16 17.85
CA THR A 368 17.14 13.55 17.78
C THR A 368 16.07 13.80 16.71
N ALA A 369 15.96 12.92 15.72
CA ALA A 369 14.98 13.05 14.64
C ALA A 369 13.61 12.46 14.97
N GLN A 370 13.49 11.60 16.01
CA GLN A 370 12.30 10.77 16.26
C GLN A 370 10.99 11.56 16.38
N GLU A 371 11.03 12.72 17.03
CA GLU A 371 9.85 13.57 17.23
C GLU A 371 9.49 14.42 16.00
N HIS A 372 10.38 14.51 15.01
CA HIS A 372 10.29 15.50 13.92
C HIS A 372 9.98 14.88 12.56
N ILE A 373 10.09 13.55 12.42
CA ILE A 373 9.92 12.87 11.13
C ILE A 373 8.58 12.14 11.04
N SER A 374 8.06 12.04 9.84
CA SER A 374 6.87 11.25 9.55
C SER A 374 7.21 9.84 9.08
N TYR A 375 8.36 9.64 8.44
CA TYR A 375 8.86 8.33 7.97
C TYR A 375 10.39 8.35 7.90
N ALA A 376 11.01 7.17 7.94
CA ALA A 376 12.46 7.05 8.20
C ALA A 376 13.37 7.69 7.14
N ALA A 377 12.94 7.78 5.88
CA ALA A 377 13.73 8.42 4.83
C ALA A 377 13.96 9.92 5.06
N GLN A 378 13.23 10.55 5.98
CA GLN A 378 13.44 11.96 6.37
C GLN A 378 14.57 12.13 7.39
N ILE A 379 15.01 11.05 8.05
CA ILE A 379 16.01 11.12 9.12
C ILE A 379 17.34 11.74 8.66
N PRO A 380 17.93 11.34 7.50
CA PRO A 380 19.20 11.93 7.05
C PRO A 380 19.15 13.45 6.95
N GLU A 381 18.08 14.01 6.42
CA GLU A 381 17.91 15.47 6.31
C GLU A 381 17.83 16.12 7.70
N CYS A 382 17.08 15.52 8.63
CA CYS A 382 16.98 16.04 10.00
C CYS A 382 18.29 16.04 10.75
N VAL A 383 19.20 15.10 10.46
CA VAL A 383 20.46 14.95 11.19
C VAL A 383 21.68 15.44 10.41
N GLU A 384 21.51 15.94 9.19
CA GLU A 384 22.59 16.42 8.33
C GLU A 384 23.55 17.37 9.05
N MET A 385 23.02 18.22 9.91
CA MET A 385 23.78 19.17 10.70
C MET A 385 24.88 18.52 11.58
N TYR A 386 24.77 17.24 11.91
CA TYR A 386 25.80 16.54 12.67
C TYR A 386 26.93 15.99 11.80
N PHE A 387 26.76 15.97 10.49
CA PHE A 387 27.72 15.43 9.50
C PHE A 387 28.36 16.50 8.64
N ASN A 388 27.63 17.60 8.39
CA ASN A 388 28.09 18.71 7.56
C ASN A 388 28.26 19.98 8.42
N ASP A 389 29.46 20.56 8.43
CA ASP A 389 29.77 21.81 9.15
C ASP A 389 29.48 23.05 8.33
N GLU A 390 29.27 22.89 7.03
CA GLU A 390 28.93 24.01 6.15
C GLU A 390 27.42 24.04 5.94
N PHE A 391 26.80 25.15 6.28
CA PHE A 391 25.40 25.41 6.09
C PHE A 391 25.13 26.85 5.69
N ALA A 392 24.00 27.07 5.02
CA ALA A 392 23.50 28.42 4.70
C ALA A 392 22.43 28.80 5.75
N PHE A 393 22.13 30.11 5.82
CA PHE A 393 20.95 30.55 6.56
C PHE A 393 19.69 30.19 5.78
N GLU A 394 18.65 29.73 6.52
CA GLU A 394 17.36 29.34 5.99
C GLU A 394 16.71 30.47 5.14
N ASN A 395 16.84 31.68 5.64
CA ASN A 395 16.32 32.91 5.01
C ASN A 395 17.01 34.17 5.59
N GLU A 396 16.69 35.34 5.03
CA GLU A 396 17.19 36.61 5.52
C GLU A 396 16.80 36.96 6.96
N GLU A 397 15.63 36.45 7.41
CA GLU A 397 15.15 36.65 8.79
C GLU A 397 16.03 35.89 9.79
N ALA A 398 16.42 34.64 9.45
CA ALA A 398 17.33 33.84 10.26
C ALA A 398 18.70 34.55 10.39
N GLU A 399 19.27 35.05 9.28
CA GLU A 399 20.51 35.80 9.31
C GLU A 399 20.38 37.08 10.15
N ALA A 400 19.25 37.80 10.04
CA ALA A 400 18.99 39.02 10.79
C ALA A 400 18.98 38.81 12.31
N VAL A 401 18.58 37.61 12.78
CA VAL A 401 18.62 37.23 14.21
C VAL A 401 20.03 37.42 14.78
N LEU A 402 21.08 37.07 14.02
CA LEU A 402 22.47 37.17 14.49
C LEU A 402 23.00 38.63 14.54
N LYS A 403 22.33 39.54 13.84
CA LYS A 403 22.74 40.96 13.78
C LYS A 403 22.15 41.81 14.91
N ALA A 404 21.35 41.23 15.80
CA ALA A 404 20.80 41.95 16.95
C ALA A 404 21.91 42.39 17.92
N GLU A 405 21.79 43.58 18.48
CA GLU A 405 22.80 44.23 19.34
C GLU A 405 23.20 43.36 20.57
N THR A 406 22.29 42.54 21.08
CA THR A 406 22.52 41.69 22.26
C THR A 406 23.26 40.39 21.93
N VAL A 407 23.33 39.98 20.66
CA VAL A 407 23.82 38.66 20.26
C VAL A 407 25.32 38.48 20.52
N PRO A 408 26.22 39.44 20.24
CA PRO A 408 27.63 39.27 20.59
C PRO A 408 27.86 38.97 22.05
N THR A 409 27.09 39.59 22.97
CA THR A 409 27.18 39.33 24.41
C THR A 409 26.78 37.89 24.76
N VAL A 410 25.69 37.39 24.22
CA VAL A 410 25.21 36.01 24.42
C VAL A 410 26.22 34.99 23.91
N ILE A 411 26.69 35.21 22.67
CA ILE A 411 27.59 34.28 22.00
C ILE A 411 28.97 34.25 22.67
N ASN A 412 29.54 35.40 23.01
CA ASN A 412 30.83 35.47 23.71
C ASN A 412 30.77 34.75 25.06
N MET A 413 29.68 34.96 25.83
CA MET A 413 29.50 34.28 27.08
C MET A 413 29.37 32.75 26.89
N LEU A 414 28.65 32.30 25.86
CA LEU A 414 28.57 30.87 25.54
C LEU A 414 29.95 30.29 25.22
N LEU A 415 30.72 30.97 24.34
CA LEU A 415 32.05 30.50 23.95
C LEU A 415 33.06 30.50 25.10
N GLU A 416 32.88 31.38 26.09
CA GLU A 416 33.73 31.42 27.30
C GLU A 416 33.36 30.34 28.30
N GLU A 417 32.08 30.09 28.54
CA GLU A 417 31.61 29.19 29.59
C GLU A 417 31.52 27.74 29.15
N LEU A 418 31.21 27.47 27.85
CA LEU A 418 31.05 26.10 27.34
C LEU A 418 32.29 25.20 27.56
N PRO A 419 33.55 25.66 27.35
CA PRO A 419 34.73 24.84 27.63
C PRO A 419 34.95 24.48 29.11
N LYS A 420 34.29 25.18 30.04
CA LYS A 420 34.41 24.97 31.48
C LYS A 420 33.47 23.85 31.97
N VAL A 421 32.58 23.35 31.13
CA VAL A 421 31.61 22.28 31.46
C VAL A 421 32.33 20.94 31.48
N GLU A 422 32.53 20.32 32.63
CA GLU A 422 33.29 19.07 32.78
C GLU A 422 32.56 17.87 32.13
N ASN A 423 31.24 17.75 32.34
CA ASN A 423 30.41 16.69 31.77
C ASN A 423 29.38 17.35 30.84
N LEU A 424 29.65 17.32 29.53
CA LEU A 424 28.80 17.97 28.55
C LEU A 424 27.60 17.06 28.22
N ASP A 425 26.57 17.13 29.04
CA ASP A 425 25.28 16.46 28.84
C ASP A 425 24.11 17.45 28.68
N ASN A 426 22.94 16.97 28.42
CA ASN A 426 21.75 17.79 28.23
C ASN A 426 21.42 18.68 29.42
N ALA A 427 21.62 18.16 30.64
CA ALA A 427 21.34 18.89 31.88
C ALA A 427 22.33 20.01 32.09
N ALA A 428 23.62 19.78 31.86
CA ALA A 428 24.68 20.78 31.94
C ALA A 428 24.49 21.90 30.91
N VAL A 429 24.12 21.58 29.68
CA VAL A 429 23.84 22.60 28.64
C VAL A 429 22.61 23.43 29.01
N LYS A 430 21.54 22.81 29.53
CA LYS A 430 20.37 23.56 30.07
C LYS A 430 20.76 24.51 31.22
N ALA A 431 21.62 24.07 32.11
CA ALA A 431 22.12 24.88 33.21
C ALA A 431 22.96 26.05 32.69
N LEU A 432 23.85 25.80 31.73
CA LEU A 432 24.65 26.83 31.06
C LEU A 432 23.78 27.92 30.40
N PHE A 433 22.77 27.51 29.65
CA PHE A 433 21.85 28.45 29.02
C PHE A 433 21.07 29.31 30.04
N LYS A 434 20.63 28.71 31.14
CA LYS A 434 20.00 29.45 32.26
C LYS A 434 20.97 30.44 32.92
N GLN A 435 22.24 30.06 33.04
CA GLN A 435 23.30 30.96 33.57
C GLN A 435 23.47 32.16 32.65
N ILE A 436 23.57 31.94 31.32
CA ILE A 436 23.67 33.00 30.30
C ILE A 436 22.44 33.91 30.38
N GLN A 437 21.25 33.35 30.43
CA GLN A 437 20.00 34.10 30.53
C GLN A 437 19.95 35.00 31.77
N LYS A 438 20.38 34.47 32.91
CA LYS A 438 20.46 35.21 34.19
C LYS A 438 21.46 36.36 34.14
N ALA A 439 22.64 36.09 33.61
CA ALA A 439 23.72 37.07 33.51
C ALA A 439 23.40 38.19 32.54
N THR A 440 22.82 37.89 31.38
CA THR A 440 22.45 38.87 30.37
C THR A 440 21.11 39.57 30.66
N LYS A 441 20.29 39.04 31.55
CA LYS A 441 18.93 39.50 31.87
C LYS A 441 18.00 39.52 30.66
N LEU A 442 18.31 38.77 29.59
CA LEU A 442 17.53 38.67 28.36
C LEU A 442 16.38 37.66 28.51
N LYS A 443 15.36 37.76 27.67
CA LYS A 443 14.30 36.78 27.57
C LYS A 443 14.84 35.50 26.90
N GLY A 444 14.24 34.36 27.22
CA GLY A 444 14.67 33.07 26.67
C GLY A 444 14.83 33.08 25.15
N LYS A 445 13.88 33.66 24.40
CA LYS A 445 13.95 33.75 22.95
C LYS A 445 15.20 34.50 22.46
N ASP A 446 15.60 35.57 23.16
CA ASP A 446 16.75 36.40 22.79
C ASP A 446 18.10 35.73 23.14
N VAL A 447 18.09 34.64 23.91
CA VAL A 447 19.26 33.79 24.18
C VAL A 447 19.28 32.58 23.26
N PHE A 448 18.18 31.83 23.19
CA PHE A 448 18.16 30.53 22.51
C PHE A 448 18.12 30.66 20.97
N MET A 449 17.39 31.65 20.42
CA MET A 449 17.26 31.80 18.98
C MET A 449 18.59 32.15 18.30
N PRO A 450 19.40 33.13 18.80
CA PRO A 450 20.71 33.37 18.24
C PRO A 450 21.65 32.16 18.30
N ILE A 451 21.65 31.41 19.41
CA ILE A 451 22.46 30.20 19.54
C ILE A 451 22.03 29.17 18.50
N ARG A 452 20.72 28.98 18.33
CA ARG A 452 20.17 28.04 17.34
C ARG A 452 20.60 28.40 15.91
N VAL A 453 20.39 29.65 15.52
CA VAL A 453 20.75 30.09 14.18
C VAL A 453 22.27 30.05 13.95
N ALA A 454 23.07 30.41 14.96
CA ALA A 454 24.52 30.29 14.86
C ALA A 454 25.03 28.85 14.73
N LEU A 455 24.29 27.83 15.26
CA LEU A 455 24.65 26.45 15.14
C LEU A 455 24.10 25.75 13.89
N THR A 456 22.95 26.17 13.38
CA THR A 456 22.20 25.43 12.36
C THR A 456 21.85 26.23 11.12
N GLY A 457 21.92 27.55 11.16
CA GLY A 457 21.38 28.43 10.12
C GLY A 457 19.86 28.59 10.14
N ASN A 458 19.14 27.79 10.96
CA ASN A 458 17.70 27.67 10.97
C ASN A 458 17.06 28.22 12.26
N GLN A 459 15.82 28.69 12.17
CA GLN A 459 15.05 29.15 13.33
C GLN A 459 14.34 28.01 14.07
N HIS A 460 14.17 26.86 13.40
CA HIS A 460 13.53 25.65 13.95
C HIS A 460 14.47 24.46 13.90
N GLY A 461 14.20 23.42 14.69
CA GLY A 461 15.01 22.20 14.71
C GLY A 461 15.07 21.53 16.08
N PRO A 462 15.95 20.53 16.25
CA PRO A 462 16.09 19.78 17.49
C PRO A 462 16.40 20.64 18.71
N GLU A 463 16.19 20.11 19.91
CA GLU A 463 16.49 20.81 21.17
C GLU A 463 17.99 21.11 21.28
N LEU A 464 18.36 22.38 21.51
CA LEU A 464 19.76 22.82 21.62
C LEU A 464 20.54 22.06 22.70
N ALA A 465 19.89 21.76 23.81
CA ALA A 465 20.51 21.02 24.91
C ALA A 465 20.87 19.58 24.53
N ALA A 466 20.17 18.99 23.57
CA ALA A 466 20.52 17.66 23.03
C ALA A 466 21.58 17.77 21.91
N MET A 467 21.59 18.88 21.17
CA MET A 467 22.48 19.11 20.03
C MET A 467 23.92 19.41 20.44
N VAL A 468 24.11 20.34 21.39
CA VAL A 468 25.45 20.78 21.81
C VAL A 468 26.32 19.63 22.33
N PRO A 469 25.84 18.69 23.16
CA PRO A 469 26.62 17.54 23.58
C PRO A 469 27.03 16.61 22.42
N LEU A 470 26.22 16.53 21.37
CA LEU A 470 26.53 15.69 20.20
C LEU A 470 27.56 16.34 19.27
N LEU A 471 27.57 17.66 19.17
CA LEU A 471 28.57 18.40 18.42
C LEU A 471 29.91 18.48 19.17
N GLY A 472 29.89 18.51 20.50
CA GLY A 472 31.05 18.76 21.33
C GLY A 472 31.48 20.24 21.37
N VAL A 473 32.38 20.57 22.31
CA VAL A 473 32.81 21.96 22.55
C VAL A 473 33.46 22.60 21.33
N GLU A 474 34.44 21.93 20.73
CA GLU A 474 35.24 22.47 19.64
C GLU A 474 34.39 22.76 18.37
N ARG A 475 33.54 21.78 18.01
CA ARG A 475 32.71 21.89 16.81
C ARG A 475 31.60 22.92 17.00
N THR A 476 31.01 23.00 18.20
CA THR A 476 30.06 24.05 18.58
C THR A 476 30.68 25.44 18.43
N ALA A 477 31.86 25.63 18.99
CA ALA A 477 32.56 26.92 18.90
C ALA A 477 32.94 27.29 17.45
N LYS A 478 33.44 26.33 16.67
CA LYS A 478 33.78 26.53 15.25
C LYS A 478 32.57 26.98 14.43
N ARG A 479 31.41 26.31 14.60
CA ARG A 479 30.17 26.63 13.88
C ARG A 479 29.65 28.02 14.23
N ILE A 480 29.61 28.34 15.51
CA ILE A 480 29.20 29.68 15.98
C ILE A 480 30.05 30.76 15.36
N LYS A 481 31.40 30.64 15.44
CA LYS A 481 32.33 31.62 14.87
C LYS A 481 32.13 31.77 13.36
N SER A 482 31.97 30.65 12.64
CA SER A 482 31.75 30.68 11.20
C SER A 482 30.45 31.41 10.81
N SER A 483 29.35 31.11 11.53
CA SER A 483 28.06 31.77 11.29
C SER A 483 28.04 33.24 11.61
N MET A 484 28.68 33.65 12.70
CA MET A 484 28.81 35.04 13.06
C MET A 484 29.60 35.81 12.02
N ALA A 485 30.72 35.25 11.51
CA ALA A 485 31.51 35.83 10.42
C ALA A 485 30.71 35.93 9.11
N LYS A 486 29.94 34.88 8.75
CA LYS A 486 29.04 34.90 7.57
C LYS A 486 27.97 35.98 7.66
N ALA A 487 27.43 36.23 8.86
CA ALA A 487 26.46 37.29 9.11
C ALA A 487 27.10 38.70 9.20
N GLY A 488 28.42 38.81 9.09
CA GLY A 488 29.16 40.10 9.20
C GLY A 488 29.22 40.66 10.62
N VAL A 489 29.05 39.80 11.65
CA VAL A 489 29.07 40.19 13.04
C VAL A 489 30.43 39.83 13.67
N THR A 490 31.09 40.82 14.25
CA THR A 490 32.34 40.62 14.99
C THR A 490 32.03 40.18 16.45
N LEU A 491 32.69 39.13 16.91
CA LEU A 491 32.61 38.61 18.28
C LEU A 491 33.63 39.31 19.19
#